data_c0be865c4796f348a24bb6fccd735ef1
#
_entry.id   c0be865c4796f348a24bb6fccd735ef1
#
_cell.length_a   1.000
_cell.length_b   1.000
_cell.length_c   1.000
_cell.angle_alpha   90.00
_cell.angle_beta   90.00
_cell.angle_gamma   90.00
#
_symmetry.space_group_name_H-M   'P 1'
#
loop_
_entity.id
_entity.type
_entity.pdbx_description
1 polymer ?
#
loop_
_entity_poly.entity_id
_entity_poly.type
_entity_poly.pdbx_seq_one_letter_code
_entity_poly.pdbx_strand_id
1 'polypeptide(L)'
;EVKPLAATIDEEERFPLETVQKMAKIGLMGIPIPKEYGGQGGTNQIYSMCVEELSRVCATTGIIVSAHTSLCCAPILEHGTEEQKQKYLPKLASGEWIGAFGLTEPNAGTDASAQQTFAVDEGDHWVLNGNKIFITNAEYAHVYIIFAMTDKSLGNKGISAFIVEK
;
A
#
# COMPACT_ATOMS: atom_id res chain seq x y z
N GLU A 1 21.50 -10.36 -2.44
CA GLU A 1 21.24 -9.19 -3.27
C GLU A 1 20.82 -7.96 -2.43
N VAL A 2 20.02 -8.12 -1.38
CA VAL A 2 19.58 -7.01 -0.53
C VAL A 2 20.71 -6.50 0.37
N LYS A 3 21.38 -7.40 1.11
CA LYS A 3 22.41 -7.05 2.11
C LYS A 3 23.52 -6.13 1.60
N PRO A 4 24.09 -6.32 0.41
CA PRO A 4 25.17 -5.43 -0.07
C PRO A 4 24.72 -3.99 -0.33
N LEU A 5 23.43 -3.76 -0.53
CA LEU A 5 22.85 -2.45 -0.84
C LEU A 5 22.28 -1.74 0.38
N ALA A 6 22.10 -2.44 1.50
CA ALA A 6 21.33 -1.92 2.65
C ALA A 6 21.93 -0.62 3.22
N ALA A 7 23.25 -0.57 3.43
CA ALA A 7 23.92 0.62 3.96
C ALA A 7 23.79 1.83 3.02
N THR A 8 24.02 1.62 1.72
CA THR A 8 23.91 2.68 0.70
C THR A 8 22.48 3.19 0.56
N ILE A 9 21.47 2.30 0.59
CA ILE A 9 20.06 2.67 0.54
C ILE A 9 19.69 3.57 1.72
N ASP A 10 20.20 3.23 2.92
CA ASP A 10 19.92 3.99 4.15
C ASP A 10 20.64 5.35 4.13
N GLU A 11 21.93 5.37 3.76
CA GLU A 11 22.73 6.60 3.69
C GLU A 11 22.22 7.59 2.64
N GLU A 12 21.79 7.10 1.48
CA GLU A 12 21.28 7.90 0.37
C GLU A 12 19.75 8.22 0.50
N GLU A 13 19.08 7.66 1.51
CA GLU A 13 17.62 7.80 1.71
C GLU A 13 16.81 7.46 0.43
N ARG A 14 17.27 6.47 -0.35
CA ARG A 14 16.70 6.17 -1.64
C ARG A 14 15.78 4.95 -1.65
N PHE A 15 14.82 4.96 -2.57
CA PHE A 15 13.98 3.81 -2.85
C PHE A 15 14.74 2.79 -3.72
N PRO A 16 14.85 1.51 -3.29
CA PRO A 16 15.62 0.48 -4.02
C PRO A 16 14.80 -0.16 -5.15
N LEU A 17 14.46 0.60 -6.18
CA LEU A 17 13.60 0.15 -7.28
C LEU A 17 14.12 -1.12 -7.96
N GLU A 18 15.45 -1.24 -8.14
CA GLU A 18 16.10 -2.40 -8.71
C GLU A 18 15.88 -3.68 -7.89
N THR A 19 15.84 -3.55 -6.56
CA THR A 19 15.55 -4.66 -5.64
C THR A 19 14.07 -5.03 -5.69
N VAL A 20 13.18 -4.03 -5.69
CA VAL A 20 11.72 -4.24 -5.79
C VAL A 20 11.38 -4.96 -7.09
N GLN A 21 11.96 -4.58 -8.22
CA GLN A 21 11.75 -5.23 -9.50
C GLN A 21 12.23 -6.70 -9.51
N LYS A 22 13.34 -7.01 -8.82
CA LYS A 22 13.80 -8.40 -8.67
C LYS A 22 12.87 -9.21 -7.78
N MET A 23 12.39 -8.63 -6.67
CA MET A 23 11.41 -9.26 -5.80
C MET A 23 10.09 -9.53 -6.53
N ALA A 24 9.63 -8.61 -7.37
CA ALA A 24 8.48 -8.79 -8.24
C ALA A 24 8.62 -10.01 -9.15
N LYS A 25 9.76 -10.16 -9.84
CA LYS A 25 10.04 -11.28 -10.75
C LYS A 25 9.99 -12.67 -10.09
N ILE A 26 10.23 -12.74 -8.79
CA ILE A 26 10.17 -14.00 -8.03
C ILE A 26 8.90 -14.12 -7.17
N GLY A 27 7.92 -13.23 -7.39
CA GLY A 27 6.59 -13.28 -6.79
C GLY A 27 6.48 -12.79 -5.35
N LEU A 28 7.49 -12.13 -4.80
CA LEU A 28 7.47 -11.65 -3.41
C LEU A 28 6.44 -10.54 -3.17
N MET A 29 6.02 -9.82 -4.21
CA MET A 29 5.02 -8.75 -4.09
C MET A 29 3.59 -9.29 -3.95
N GLY A 30 3.35 -10.55 -4.30
CA GLY A 30 2.01 -11.17 -4.31
C GLY A 30 1.87 -12.41 -3.44
N ILE A 31 2.68 -12.61 -2.39
CA ILE A 31 2.70 -13.85 -1.61
C ILE A 31 1.31 -14.26 -1.10
N PRO A 32 0.54 -13.43 -0.35
CA PRO A 32 -0.75 -13.84 0.19
C PRO A 32 -1.91 -13.65 -0.78
N ILE A 33 -1.67 -13.04 -1.95
CA ILE A 33 -2.73 -12.79 -2.92
C ILE A 33 -3.11 -14.10 -3.60
N PRO A 34 -4.41 -14.43 -3.73
CA PRO A 34 -4.88 -15.62 -4.41
C PRO A 34 -4.37 -15.76 -5.85
N LYS A 35 -4.20 -17.00 -6.31
CA LYS A 35 -3.73 -17.29 -7.67
C LYS A 35 -4.66 -16.77 -8.76
N GLU A 36 -5.95 -16.71 -8.50
CA GLU A 36 -6.97 -16.16 -9.41
C GLU A 36 -6.74 -14.67 -9.73
N TYR A 37 -6.05 -13.93 -8.83
CA TYR A 37 -5.61 -12.55 -9.03
C TYR A 37 -4.11 -12.45 -9.34
N GLY A 38 -3.48 -13.52 -9.78
CA GLY A 38 -2.07 -13.52 -10.18
C GLY A 38 -1.06 -13.59 -9.03
N GLY A 39 -1.50 -13.79 -7.80
CA GLY A 39 -0.64 -13.96 -6.63
C GLY A 39 -0.10 -15.38 -6.48
N GLN A 40 0.65 -15.60 -5.37
CA GLN A 40 1.25 -16.90 -5.07
C GLN A 40 0.28 -17.85 -4.33
N GLY A 41 -0.81 -17.33 -3.75
CA GLY A 41 -1.74 -18.11 -2.93
C GLY A 41 -1.12 -18.61 -1.62
N GLY A 42 -0.09 -17.92 -1.14
CA GLY A 42 0.56 -18.23 0.13
C GLY A 42 -0.25 -17.75 1.32
N THR A 43 0.18 -18.14 2.52
CA THR A 43 -0.46 -17.72 3.77
C THR A 43 0.15 -16.41 4.28
N ASN A 44 -0.58 -15.70 5.16
CA ASN A 44 -0.05 -14.55 5.88
C ASN A 44 1.18 -14.91 6.73
N GLN A 45 1.29 -16.17 7.19
CA GLN A 45 2.46 -16.64 7.92
C GLN A 45 3.70 -16.63 7.01
N ILE A 46 3.61 -17.18 5.80
CA ILE A 46 4.72 -17.19 4.82
C ILE A 46 5.09 -15.74 4.45
N TYR A 47 4.10 -14.88 4.24
CA TYR A 47 4.31 -13.46 3.99
C TYR A 47 5.07 -12.78 5.15
N SER A 48 4.65 -13.00 6.41
CA SER A 48 5.31 -12.42 7.59
C SER A 48 6.76 -12.90 7.73
N MET A 49 7.03 -14.17 7.50
CA MET A 49 8.39 -14.72 7.49
C MET A 49 9.27 -14.06 6.40
N CYS A 50 8.70 -13.80 5.22
CA CYS A 50 9.41 -13.10 4.16
C CYS A 50 9.75 -11.66 4.55
N VAL A 51 8.78 -10.91 5.12
CA VAL A 51 9.00 -9.55 5.61
C VAL A 51 10.04 -9.52 6.74
N GLU A 52 10.01 -10.48 7.66
CA GLU A 52 11.00 -10.62 8.73
C GLU A 52 12.42 -10.80 8.16
N GLU A 53 12.61 -11.75 7.23
CA GLU A 53 13.91 -12.01 6.63
C GLU A 53 14.45 -10.82 5.81
N LEU A 54 13.59 -10.11 5.09
CA LEU A 54 13.97 -8.89 4.38
C LEU A 54 14.36 -7.78 5.36
N SER A 55 13.54 -7.55 6.39
CA SER A 55 13.74 -6.48 7.37
C SER A 55 14.97 -6.69 8.25
N ARG A 56 15.32 -7.95 8.56
CA ARG A 56 16.53 -8.32 9.28
C ARG A 56 17.80 -7.85 8.57
N VAL A 57 17.73 -7.67 7.27
CA VAL A 57 18.87 -7.29 6.42
C VAL A 57 18.77 -5.82 5.99
N CYS A 58 17.56 -5.36 5.64
CA CYS A 58 17.28 -4.00 5.19
C CYS A 58 15.83 -3.65 5.53
N ALA A 59 15.65 -2.83 6.56
CA ALA A 59 14.32 -2.41 7.02
C ALA A 59 13.53 -1.71 5.91
N THR A 60 14.18 -0.87 5.11
CA THR A 60 13.57 -0.20 3.96
C THR A 60 12.96 -1.19 2.98
N THR A 61 13.71 -2.25 2.61
CA THR A 61 13.19 -3.27 1.69
C THR A 61 12.00 -4.03 2.29
N GLY A 62 12.07 -4.37 3.57
CA GLY A 62 10.97 -5.06 4.26
C GLY A 62 9.71 -4.21 4.35
N ILE A 63 9.81 -2.93 4.71
CA ILE A 63 8.64 -2.05 4.84
C ILE A 63 7.99 -1.74 3.49
N ILE A 64 8.74 -1.69 2.39
CA ILE A 64 8.19 -1.53 1.04
C ILE A 64 7.24 -2.67 0.72
N VAL A 65 7.66 -3.93 0.91
CA VAL A 65 6.82 -5.11 0.70
C VAL A 65 5.65 -5.13 1.66
N SER A 66 5.89 -4.79 2.92
CA SER A 66 4.86 -4.74 3.95
C SER A 66 3.75 -3.74 3.61
N ALA A 67 4.09 -2.50 3.31
CA ALA A 67 3.11 -1.46 2.97
C ALA A 67 2.34 -1.79 1.69
N HIS A 68 3.04 -2.27 0.66
CA HIS A 68 2.42 -2.70 -0.59
C HIS A 68 1.38 -3.80 -0.36
N THR A 69 1.76 -4.87 0.33
CA THR A 69 0.94 -6.07 0.46
C THR A 69 -0.16 -5.91 1.50
N SER A 70 0.18 -5.53 2.74
CA SER A 70 -0.80 -5.51 3.84
C SER A 70 -1.66 -4.24 3.88
N LEU A 71 -1.16 -3.12 3.36
CA LEU A 71 -1.87 -1.84 3.44
C LEU A 71 -2.56 -1.43 2.13
N CYS A 72 -2.08 -1.91 0.96
CA CYS A 72 -2.74 -1.63 -0.32
C CYS A 72 -3.46 -2.86 -0.87
N CYS A 73 -2.78 -3.99 -1.05
CA CYS A 73 -3.39 -5.17 -1.66
C CYS A 73 -4.47 -5.80 -0.77
N ALA A 74 -4.22 -5.93 0.53
CA ALA A 74 -5.16 -6.59 1.45
C ALA A 74 -6.51 -5.86 1.54
N PRO A 75 -6.61 -4.53 1.71
CA PRO A 75 -7.90 -3.83 1.68
C PRO A 75 -8.67 -4.03 0.38
N ILE A 76 -8.00 -4.04 -0.77
CA ILE A 76 -8.65 -4.31 -2.06
C ILE A 76 -9.17 -5.75 -2.09
N LEU A 77 -8.37 -6.72 -1.64
CA LEU A 77 -8.76 -8.12 -1.60
C LEU A 77 -9.95 -8.39 -0.66
N GLU A 78 -9.96 -7.76 0.52
CA GLU A 78 -10.96 -8.01 1.55
C GLU A 78 -12.26 -7.24 1.33
N HIS A 79 -12.17 -6.01 0.83
CA HIS A 79 -13.28 -5.06 0.79
C HIS A 79 -13.65 -4.56 -0.61
N GLY A 80 -12.78 -4.77 -1.61
CA GLY A 80 -13.05 -4.36 -2.99
C GLY A 80 -14.17 -5.16 -3.64
N THR A 81 -14.85 -4.56 -4.60
CA THR A 81 -15.76 -5.28 -5.51
C THR A 81 -14.95 -6.25 -6.38
N GLU A 82 -15.62 -7.24 -6.97
CA GLU A 82 -14.93 -8.18 -7.87
C GLU A 82 -14.27 -7.46 -9.05
N GLU A 83 -14.91 -6.43 -9.59
CA GLU A 83 -14.37 -5.59 -10.65
C GLU A 83 -13.08 -4.88 -10.20
N GLN A 84 -13.07 -4.30 -8.99
CA GLN A 84 -11.87 -3.67 -8.42
C GLN A 84 -10.75 -4.70 -8.20
N LYS A 85 -11.06 -5.87 -7.67
CA LYS A 85 -10.07 -6.95 -7.47
C LYS A 85 -9.42 -7.35 -8.80
N GLN A 86 -10.23 -7.60 -9.82
CA GLN A 86 -9.74 -7.98 -11.15
C GLN A 86 -8.94 -6.87 -11.83
N LYS A 87 -9.30 -5.61 -11.59
CA LYS A 87 -8.58 -4.48 -12.16
C LYS A 87 -7.20 -4.26 -11.52
N TYR A 88 -7.12 -4.32 -10.18
CA TYR A 88 -5.95 -3.87 -9.45
C TYR A 88 -5.02 -5.00 -9.00
N LEU A 89 -5.56 -6.08 -8.46
CA LEU A 89 -4.74 -7.12 -7.82
C LEU A 89 -3.75 -7.81 -8.75
N PRO A 90 -4.06 -8.14 -10.02
CA PRO A 90 -3.09 -8.79 -10.90
C PRO A 90 -1.82 -7.96 -11.12
N LYS A 91 -1.96 -6.66 -11.30
CA LYS A 91 -0.82 -5.75 -11.50
C LYS A 91 -0.04 -5.50 -10.22
N LEU A 92 -0.72 -5.44 -9.09
CA LEU A 92 -0.09 -5.33 -7.78
C LEU A 92 0.62 -6.64 -7.40
N ALA A 93 -0.01 -7.79 -7.58
CA ALA A 93 0.56 -9.10 -7.25
C ALA A 93 1.81 -9.42 -8.08
N SER A 94 1.82 -9.04 -9.36
CA SER A 94 3.00 -9.18 -10.23
C SER A 94 4.11 -8.20 -9.89
N GLY A 95 3.81 -7.12 -9.15
CA GLY A 95 4.73 -6.02 -8.88
C GLY A 95 4.95 -5.09 -10.08
N GLU A 96 4.14 -5.20 -11.13
CA GLU A 96 4.06 -4.21 -12.21
C GLU A 96 3.63 -2.85 -11.64
N TRP A 97 2.69 -2.88 -10.73
CA TRP A 97 2.26 -1.72 -9.96
C TRP A 97 2.67 -1.83 -8.50
N ILE A 98 3.03 -0.71 -7.92
CA ILE A 98 3.35 -0.58 -6.50
C ILE A 98 2.17 0.11 -5.82
N GLY A 99 1.82 -0.38 -4.63
CA GLY A 99 0.75 0.17 -3.81
C GLY A 99 1.25 1.00 -2.63
N ALA A 100 0.47 2.00 -2.24
CA ALA A 100 0.68 2.84 -1.07
C ALA A 100 -0.62 3.00 -0.26
N PHE A 101 -0.48 3.53 0.96
CA PHE A 101 -1.58 3.68 1.91
C PHE A 101 -1.51 5.03 2.61
N GLY A 102 -2.48 5.89 2.33
CA GLY A 102 -2.55 7.25 2.83
C GLY A 102 -3.60 7.41 3.93
N LEU A 103 -3.21 7.19 5.18
CA LEU A 103 -4.03 7.42 6.36
C LEU A 103 -3.53 8.64 7.15
N THR A 104 -2.26 8.62 7.52
CA THR A 104 -1.63 9.57 8.45
C THR A 104 -1.62 11.00 7.91
N GLU A 105 -1.93 11.96 8.77
CA GLU A 105 -1.89 13.40 8.49
C GLU A 105 -1.01 14.13 9.53
N PRO A 106 -0.61 15.39 9.27
CA PRO A 106 0.21 16.15 10.22
C PRO A 106 -0.36 16.20 11.65
N ASN A 107 -1.69 16.22 11.79
CA ASN A 107 -2.39 16.30 13.07
C ASN A 107 -3.20 15.03 13.41
N ALA A 108 -3.04 13.95 12.64
CA ALA A 108 -3.77 12.69 12.83
C ALA A 108 -2.83 11.49 12.61
N GLY A 109 -2.12 11.11 13.66
CA GLY A 109 -1.26 9.93 13.70
C GLY A 109 -1.95 8.79 14.46
N THR A 110 -1.65 8.65 15.75
CA THR A 110 -2.28 7.65 16.62
C THR A 110 -3.80 7.79 16.67
N ASP A 111 -4.30 9.02 16.75
CA ASP A 111 -5.72 9.30 16.55
C ASP A 111 -6.03 9.52 15.06
N ALA A 112 -6.20 8.42 14.34
CA ALA A 112 -6.58 8.46 12.93
C ALA A 112 -7.98 9.05 12.68
N SER A 113 -8.82 9.09 13.72
CA SER A 113 -10.16 9.69 13.62
C SER A 113 -10.14 11.22 13.51
N ALA A 114 -9.05 11.84 13.94
CA ALA A 114 -8.82 13.28 13.84
C ALA A 114 -8.43 13.75 12.43
N GLN A 115 -8.42 12.85 11.42
CA GLN A 115 -8.06 13.20 10.05
C GLN A 115 -8.96 14.31 9.48
N GLN A 116 -8.35 15.18 8.68
CA GLN A 116 -9.01 16.34 8.09
C GLN A 116 -9.18 16.25 6.57
N THR A 117 -8.46 15.34 5.91
CA THR A 117 -8.72 15.05 4.50
C THR A 117 -10.18 14.70 4.32
N PHE A 118 -10.84 15.37 3.38
CA PHE A 118 -12.25 15.15 3.09
C PHE A 118 -12.47 14.84 1.62
N ALA A 119 -13.57 14.15 1.34
CA ALA A 119 -14.01 13.80 0.00
C ALA A 119 -15.39 14.41 -0.25
N VAL A 120 -15.55 15.02 -1.41
CA VAL A 120 -16.83 15.59 -1.89
C VAL A 120 -17.33 14.75 -3.05
N ASP A 121 -18.59 14.33 -2.97
CA ASP A 121 -19.27 13.64 -4.06
C ASP A 121 -19.77 14.66 -5.08
N GLU A 122 -19.23 14.61 -6.30
CA GLU A 122 -19.63 15.45 -7.44
C GLU A 122 -20.58 14.69 -8.40
N GLY A 123 -21.06 13.52 -7.98
CA GLY A 123 -22.04 12.70 -8.69
C GLY A 123 -21.42 11.62 -9.55
N ASP A 124 -20.55 11.95 -10.48
CA ASP A 124 -19.84 10.99 -11.34
C ASP A 124 -18.42 10.67 -10.84
N HIS A 125 -17.90 11.46 -9.89
CA HIS A 125 -16.58 11.26 -9.27
C HIS A 125 -16.51 11.88 -7.86
N TRP A 126 -15.45 11.54 -7.15
CA TRP A 126 -15.13 12.10 -5.83
C TRP A 126 -13.94 13.03 -5.92
N VAL A 127 -14.01 14.18 -5.26
CA VAL A 127 -12.90 15.12 -5.12
C VAL A 127 -12.32 15.01 -3.71
N LEU A 128 -11.07 14.59 -3.61
CA LEU A 128 -10.36 14.47 -2.33
C LEU A 128 -9.50 15.72 -2.09
N ASN A 129 -9.65 16.33 -0.91
CA ASN A 129 -8.89 17.49 -0.49
C ASN A 129 -8.24 17.24 0.87
N GLY A 130 -6.93 17.41 0.96
CA GLY A 130 -6.17 17.22 2.20
C GLY A 130 -4.72 16.89 1.95
N ASN A 131 -4.02 16.57 3.04
CA ASN A 131 -2.62 16.22 3.02
C ASN A 131 -2.38 14.95 3.83
N LYS A 132 -1.62 14.02 3.28
CA LYS A 132 -1.14 12.81 3.95
C LYS A 132 0.37 12.89 4.10
N ILE A 133 0.90 12.37 5.20
CA ILE A 133 2.35 12.36 5.49
C ILE A 133 2.84 10.96 5.84
N PHE A 134 4.13 10.73 5.71
CA PHE A 134 4.80 9.46 6.02
C PHE A 134 4.24 8.28 5.21
N ILE A 135 3.94 8.52 3.94
CA ILE A 135 3.32 7.52 3.07
C ILE A 135 4.41 6.68 2.39
N THR A 136 4.65 5.49 2.93
CA THR A 136 5.56 4.52 2.33
C THR A 136 5.18 4.23 0.89
N ASN A 137 6.15 4.18 -0.01
CA ASN A 137 6.03 3.94 -1.45
C ASN A 137 5.39 5.10 -2.25
N ALA A 138 4.99 6.22 -1.66
CA ALA A 138 4.16 7.24 -2.33
C ALA A 138 4.75 7.73 -3.66
N GLU A 139 6.05 7.98 -3.74
CA GLU A 139 6.68 8.47 -4.96
C GLU A 139 6.59 7.46 -6.12
N TYR A 140 6.69 6.17 -5.80
CA TYR A 140 6.78 5.06 -6.75
C TYR A 140 5.45 4.31 -6.93
N ALA A 141 4.44 4.62 -6.10
CA ALA A 141 3.16 3.95 -6.16
C ALA A 141 2.36 4.33 -7.41
N HIS A 142 1.60 3.38 -7.91
CA HIS A 142 0.64 3.52 -9.01
C HIS A 142 -0.80 3.54 -8.48
N VAL A 143 -1.01 2.91 -7.30
CA VAL A 143 -2.31 2.81 -6.65
C VAL A 143 -2.16 3.15 -5.18
N TYR A 144 -3.09 3.95 -4.67
CA TYR A 144 -3.14 4.38 -3.28
C TYR A 144 -4.48 4.00 -2.66
N ILE A 145 -4.45 3.52 -1.42
CA ILE A 145 -5.63 3.49 -0.56
C ILE A 145 -5.60 4.76 0.27
N ILE A 146 -6.53 5.68 0.00
CA ILE A 146 -6.62 6.98 0.68
C ILE A 146 -7.85 7.01 1.56
N PHE A 147 -7.68 7.37 2.84
CA PHE A 147 -8.79 7.59 3.75
C PHE A 147 -9.17 9.07 3.78
N ALA A 148 -10.46 9.33 3.66
CA ALA A 148 -11.01 10.68 3.72
C ALA A 148 -12.38 10.69 4.42
N MET A 149 -12.72 11.84 5.02
CA MET A 149 -14.02 12.09 5.63
C MET A 149 -15.04 12.39 4.54
N THR A 150 -16.09 11.59 4.45
CA THR A 150 -17.22 11.78 3.53
C THR A 150 -18.43 12.43 4.23
N ASP A 151 -18.62 12.15 5.54
CA ASP A 151 -19.71 12.74 6.32
C ASP A 151 -19.28 13.00 7.78
N LYS A 152 -19.02 14.25 8.11
CA LYS A 152 -18.62 14.66 9.47
C LYS A 152 -19.69 14.41 10.53
N SER A 153 -20.96 14.37 10.16
CA SER A 153 -22.06 14.15 11.11
C SER A 153 -22.05 12.75 11.73
N LEU A 154 -21.42 11.80 11.03
CA LEU A 154 -21.30 10.40 11.44
C LEU A 154 -20.03 10.12 12.27
N GLY A 155 -19.21 11.13 12.56
CA GLY A 155 -17.93 10.93 13.25
C GLY A 155 -17.07 9.91 12.52
N ASN A 156 -16.46 8.95 13.24
CA ASN A 156 -15.59 7.93 12.65
C ASN A 156 -16.26 7.05 11.59
N LYS A 157 -17.59 6.91 11.65
CA LYS A 157 -18.36 6.15 10.65
C LYS A 157 -18.50 6.89 9.32
N GLY A 158 -18.18 8.18 9.30
CA GLY A 158 -18.15 8.99 8.08
C GLY A 158 -16.81 8.94 7.33
N ILE A 159 -15.84 8.14 7.78
CA ILE A 159 -14.57 7.94 7.10
C ILE A 159 -14.71 6.83 6.06
N SER A 160 -14.29 7.09 4.85
CA SER A 160 -14.30 6.15 3.74
C SER A 160 -12.90 5.93 3.17
N ALA A 161 -12.68 4.77 2.55
CA ALA A 161 -11.46 4.43 1.84
C ALA A 161 -11.69 4.55 0.33
N PHE A 162 -10.74 5.15 -0.36
CA PHE A 162 -10.76 5.34 -1.81
C PHE A 162 -9.57 4.66 -2.45
N ILE A 163 -9.80 3.99 -3.57
CA ILE A 163 -8.73 3.52 -4.47
C ILE A 163 -8.44 4.68 -5.42
N VAL A 164 -7.21 5.18 -5.39
CA VAL A 164 -6.77 6.31 -6.21
C VAL A 164 -5.62 5.86 -7.10
N GLU A 165 -5.73 6.08 -8.39
CA GLU A 165 -4.64 5.88 -9.37
C GLU A 165 -3.80 7.16 -9.47
N LYS A 166 -2.49 6.99 -9.74
CA LYS A 166 -1.56 8.11 -9.97
C LYS A 166 -1.79 8.74 -11.32
#